data_89d3fccb4b9b72f15ac5a527f006d2f7
#
_entry.id   89d3fccb4b9b72f15ac5a527f006d2f7
#
_cell.length_a   1.000
_cell.length_b   1.000
_cell.length_c   1.000
_cell.angle_alpha   90.00
_cell.angle_beta   90.00
_cell.angle_gamma   90.00
#
_symmetry.space_group_name_H-M   'P 1'
#
loop_
_entity.id
_entity.type
_entity.pdbx_description
1 polymer ?
#
loop_
_entity_poly.entity_id
_entity_poly.type
_entity_poly.pdbx_seq_one_letter_code
_entity_poly.pdbx_strand_id
1 'polypeptide(L)'
;GEGTAAAAVGIELGVPAADIAAGIADYVPVGRRASVIDTGCLTIVDDCYNANPDSTQMAILSAADLGGRLVCILGDMLELGERSEEFHRETGRAALDAGALLLTTGELSAVMGGEHYGSKAALIADLPKRLRRGDVVLVKASHSMAFEEISEALREIKL
;
A
#
# COMPACT_ATOMS: atom_id res chain seq x y z
N GLY A 1 6.80 -3.79 -25.04
CA GLY A 1 6.93 -4.13 -25.23
C GLY A 1 7.16 -4.33 -25.21
N GLU A 2 7.18 -3.88 -24.70
CA GLU A 2 7.39 -4.31 -24.89
C GLU A 2 7.17 -4.96 -24.82
N GLY A 3 7.17 -4.92 -24.49
CA GLY A 3 7.00 -5.47 -24.60
C GLY A 3 6.72 -5.69 -24.51
N THR A 4 6.61 -5.25 -24.28
CA THR A 4 6.32 -5.55 -24.45
C THR A 4 6.01 -5.57 -24.30
N ALA A 5 5.94 -5.10 -24.15
CA ALA A 5 5.67 -5.23 -24.16
C ALA A 5 5.25 -5.60 -23.89
N ALA A 6 5.13 -5.37 -23.61
CA ALA A 6 4.84 -5.78 -23.59
C ALA A 6 4.39 -6.23 -23.39
N ALA A 7 4.21 -5.99 -23.30
CA ALA A 7 3.91 -6.33 -23.38
C ALA A 7 3.59 -6.28 -23.20
N ALA A 8 3.48 -5.73 -22.94
CA ALA A 8 3.33 -5.64 -22.96
C ALA A 8 3.04 -5.54 -22.70
N VAL A 9 2.85 -5.13 -22.55
CA VAL A 9 2.61 -5.15 -22.54
C VAL A 9 2.09 -5.43 -22.29
N GLY A 10 1.86 -5.32 -22.00
CA GLY A 10 1.50 -5.51 -22.01
C GLY A 10 1.09 -5.58 -21.78
N ILE A 11 0.93 -5.24 -21.68
CA ILE A 11 0.63 -5.32 -21.70
C ILE A 11 0.39 -5.14 -21.55
N GLU A 12 0.26 -4.59 -21.34
CA GLU A 12 0.24 -4.56 -21.30
C GLU A 12 -0.04 -4.61 -20.93
N LEU A 13 -0.39 -4.40 -20.76
CA LEU A 13 -0.49 -4.64 -20.44
C LEU A 13 -0.59 -5.18 -20.04
N GLY A 14 -0.80 -5.21 -19.80
CA GLY A 14 -0.69 -5.70 -19.35
C GLY A 14 -0.67 -6.46 -18.93
N VAL A 15 -0.88 -6.62 -18.57
CA VAL A 15 -0.67 -7.40 -18.15
C VAL A 15 -0.87 -7.98 -17.80
N PRO A 16 -1.05 -7.94 -17.49
CA PRO A 16 -1.14 -8.55 -17.11
C PRO A 16 -1.45 -9.18 -16.65
N ALA A 17 -1.60 -8.95 -16.28
CA ALA A 17 -1.81 -9.56 -15.71
C ALA A 17 -1.88 -10.52 -15.66
N ALA A 18 -1.75 -10.86 -15.63
CA ALA A 18 -1.70 -11.78 -15.49
C ALA A 18 -1.01 -12.49 -14.98
N ASP A 19 -0.51 -12.59 -14.90
CA ASP A 19 0.29 -13.16 -14.41
C ASP A 19 0.40 -13.18 -13.18
N ILE A 20 0.02 -12.96 -12.85
CA ILE A 20 0.09 -12.71 -11.66
C ILE A 20 -0.04 -13.77 -10.92
N ALA A 21 -0.13 -14.50 -11.21
CA ALA A 21 -0.44 -15.48 -10.65
C ALA A 21 0.55 -15.90 -9.87
N ALA A 22 0.86 -16.81 -9.94
CA ALA A 22 1.86 -17.33 -9.36
C ALA A 22 2.23 -16.67 -8.26
N GLY A 23 1.49 -16.23 -7.83
CA GLY A 23 1.88 -15.73 -6.76
C GLY A 23 2.69 -14.61 -6.83
N ILE A 24 3.36 -14.32 -7.61
CA ILE A 24 4.08 -13.27 -7.51
C ILE A 24 4.18 -12.56 -8.58
N ALA A 25 3.55 -11.66 -8.60
CA ALA A 25 3.65 -10.96 -9.66
C ALA A 25 4.45 -9.89 -9.27
N ASP A 26 5.37 -9.62 -9.88
CA ASP A 26 6.04 -8.54 -9.71
C ASP A 26 5.35 -7.54 -10.40
N TYR A 27 4.55 -6.78 -9.80
CA TYR A 27 3.95 -5.72 -10.37
C TYR A 27 4.90 -4.62 -10.21
N VAL A 28 5.45 -4.17 -11.26
CA VAL A 28 6.48 -3.26 -11.16
C VAL A 28 6.20 -2.09 -11.99
N PRO A 29 5.47 -1.16 -11.54
CA PRO A 29 5.21 0.04 -12.30
C PRO A 29 6.51 0.79 -12.46
N VAL A 30 6.44 1.83 -13.19
CA VAL A 30 7.57 2.66 -13.41
C VAL A 30 8.14 3.02 -12.08
N GLY A 31 9.37 2.83 -11.88
CA GLY A 31 9.96 3.07 -10.62
C GLY A 31 9.94 1.88 -9.74
N ARG A 32 9.13 1.01 -10.06
CA ARG A 32 9.11 -0.22 -9.55
C ARG A 32 9.40 -0.38 -8.22
N ARG A 33 8.67 0.04 -7.35
CA ARG A 33 8.97 -0.12 -5.97
C ARG A 33 7.95 -0.98 -5.28
N ALA A 34 6.88 -1.30 -5.94
CA ALA A 34 5.82 -2.09 -5.35
C ALA A 34 6.01 -3.57 -5.61
N SER A 35 5.74 -4.39 -4.62
CA SER A 35 5.74 -5.84 -4.77
C SER A 35 4.45 -6.37 -4.20
N VAL A 36 3.84 -7.33 -4.88
CA VAL A 36 2.62 -7.96 -4.38
C VAL A 36 3.00 -9.33 -3.85
N ILE A 37 2.71 -9.57 -2.58
CA ILE A 37 3.12 -10.77 -1.90
C ILE A 37 1.90 -11.49 -1.36
N ASP A 38 1.72 -12.74 -1.74
CA ASP A 38 0.62 -13.56 -1.24
C ASP A 38 1.19 -14.46 -0.14
N THR A 39 0.74 -14.26 1.09
CA THR A 39 1.24 -15.02 2.21
C THR A 39 0.39 -16.26 2.49
N GLY A 40 -0.70 -16.42 1.75
CA GLY A 40 -1.67 -17.46 2.05
C GLY A 40 -2.78 -16.98 2.97
N CYS A 41 -2.51 -15.99 3.81
CA CYS A 41 -3.52 -15.35 4.65
C CYS A 41 -3.89 -13.97 4.13
N LEU A 42 -2.92 -13.27 3.58
CA LEU A 42 -3.07 -11.88 3.15
C LEU A 42 -2.43 -11.68 1.79
N THR A 43 -2.88 -10.67 1.09
CA THR A 43 -2.15 -10.16 -0.08
C THR A 43 -1.55 -8.82 0.35
N ILE A 44 -0.24 -8.72 0.36
CA ILE A 44 0.44 -7.52 0.79
C ILE A 44 0.95 -6.77 -0.43
N VAL A 45 0.57 -5.50 -0.55
CA VAL A 45 1.13 -4.63 -1.58
C VAL A 45 2.18 -3.79 -0.87
N ASP A 46 3.43 -4.21 -1.01
CA ASP A 46 4.55 -3.60 -0.32
C ASP A 46 5.10 -2.49 -1.20
N ASP A 47 4.82 -1.25 -0.87
CA ASP A 47 5.21 -0.10 -1.66
C ASP A 47 5.85 0.92 -0.74
N CYS A 48 6.89 0.51 -0.05
CA CYS A 48 7.51 1.29 1.01
C CYS A 48 8.69 2.14 0.59
N TYR A 49 9.02 2.16 -0.70
CA TYR A 49 10.23 2.86 -1.10
C TYR A 49 10.05 4.36 -0.99
N ASN A 50 8.94 4.88 -1.43
CA ASN A 50 8.69 6.32 -1.37
C ASN A 50 7.18 6.57 -1.50
N ALA A 51 6.73 7.74 -1.11
CA ALA A 51 5.33 8.09 -1.19
C ALA A 51 5.17 9.57 -1.51
N ASN A 52 4.30 9.86 -2.46
CA ASN A 52 3.82 11.21 -2.70
C ASN A 52 2.32 11.10 -2.98
N PRO A 53 1.59 12.21 -3.05
CA PRO A 53 0.13 12.11 -3.17
C PRO A 53 -0.32 11.34 -4.40
N ASP A 54 0.31 11.57 -5.55
CA ASP A 54 -0.12 10.89 -6.78
C ASP A 54 0.17 9.40 -6.72
N SER A 55 1.38 9.03 -6.33
CA SER A 55 1.75 7.61 -6.29
C SER A 55 0.94 6.86 -5.24
N THR A 56 0.60 7.52 -4.14
CA THR A 56 -0.17 6.87 -3.09
C THR A 56 -1.61 6.66 -3.54
N GLN A 57 -2.21 7.63 -4.20
CA GLN A 57 -3.56 7.47 -4.71
C GLN A 57 -3.63 6.39 -5.78
N MET A 58 -2.63 6.32 -6.66
CA MET A 58 -2.57 5.27 -7.66
C MET A 58 -2.42 3.90 -7.01
N ALA A 59 -1.60 3.80 -5.97
CA ALA A 59 -1.42 2.54 -5.27
C ALA A 59 -2.71 2.08 -4.59
N ILE A 60 -3.49 3.01 -4.03
CA ILE A 60 -4.75 2.69 -3.41
C ILE A 60 -5.71 2.10 -4.45
N LEU A 61 -5.80 2.71 -5.62
CA LEU A 61 -6.68 2.21 -6.66
C LEU A 61 -6.23 0.84 -7.17
N SER A 62 -4.93 0.67 -7.33
CA SER A 62 -4.39 -0.62 -7.79
C SER A 62 -4.66 -1.72 -6.78
N ALA A 63 -4.48 -1.42 -5.49
CA ALA A 63 -4.73 -2.40 -4.45
C ALA A 63 -6.22 -2.75 -4.37
N ALA A 64 -7.08 -1.75 -4.54
CA ALA A 64 -8.52 -1.97 -4.52
C ALA A 64 -8.96 -2.92 -5.62
N ASP A 65 -8.27 -2.91 -6.75
CA ASP A 65 -8.62 -3.78 -7.88
C ASP A 65 -8.27 -5.24 -7.64
N LEU A 66 -7.54 -5.55 -6.58
CA LEU A 66 -7.16 -6.94 -6.31
C LEU A 66 -8.28 -7.76 -5.68
N GLY A 67 -9.36 -7.11 -5.27
CA GLY A 67 -10.60 -7.82 -4.99
C GLY A 67 -10.87 -8.25 -3.56
N GLY A 68 -9.94 -8.09 -2.65
CA GLY A 68 -10.20 -8.42 -1.24
C GLY A 68 -10.62 -7.19 -0.45
N ARG A 69 -10.86 -7.37 0.83
CA ARG A 69 -11.10 -6.22 1.71
C ARG A 69 -9.83 -5.39 1.75
N LEU A 70 -9.94 -4.12 1.45
CA LEU A 70 -8.77 -3.26 1.35
C LEU A 70 -8.42 -2.68 2.72
N VAL A 71 -7.15 -2.81 3.09
CA VAL A 71 -6.60 -2.18 4.28
C VAL A 71 -5.42 -1.34 3.83
N CYS A 72 -5.44 -0.07 4.13
CA CYS A 72 -4.34 0.82 3.76
C CYS A 72 -3.58 1.21 5.02
N ILE A 73 -2.29 0.92 5.06
CA ILE A 73 -1.41 1.32 6.15
C ILE A 73 -0.50 2.39 5.57
N LEU A 74 -0.79 3.62 5.90
CA LEU A 74 -0.12 4.76 5.29
C LEU A 74 0.64 5.57 6.34
N GLY A 75 1.78 6.10 5.94
CA GLY A 75 2.58 6.96 6.79
C GLY A 75 2.80 8.31 6.15
N ASP A 76 3.75 9.05 6.70
CA ASP A 76 4.00 10.40 6.26
C ASP A 76 4.56 10.44 4.84
N MET A 77 4.10 11.42 4.08
CA MET A 77 4.68 11.75 2.79
C MET A 77 5.51 13.01 3.02
N LEU A 78 6.82 12.88 2.90
CA LEU A 78 7.72 13.96 3.24
C LEU A 78 8.01 14.87 2.05
N GLU A 79 8.53 16.04 2.36
CA GLU A 79 8.99 16.99 1.34
C GLU A 79 7.86 17.53 0.46
N LEU A 80 6.67 17.68 1.02
CA LEU A 80 5.54 18.22 0.27
C LEU A 80 5.35 19.72 0.44
N GLY A 81 6.14 20.36 1.28
CA GLY A 81 6.08 21.80 1.45
C GLY A 81 4.85 22.26 2.23
N GLU A 82 4.38 23.45 1.93
CA GLU A 82 3.34 24.07 2.74
C GLU A 82 1.99 23.39 2.61
N ARG A 83 1.76 22.69 1.51
CA ARG A 83 0.48 22.00 1.31
C ARG A 83 0.48 20.58 1.84
N SER A 84 1.48 20.23 2.66
CA SER A 84 1.62 18.87 3.17
C SER A 84 0.36 18.38 3.87
N GLU A 85 -0.22 19.18 4.75
CA GLU A 85 -1.42 18.78 5.46
C GLU A 85 -2.57 18.53 4.50
N GLU A 86 -2.74 19.40 3.52
CA GLU A 86 -3.80 19.26 2.54
C GLU A 86 -3.64 17.96 1.75
N PHE A 87 -2.42 17.66 1.32
CA PHE A 87 -2.16 16.44 0.55
C PHE A 87 -2.39 15.19 1.40
N HIS A 88 -2.04 15.23 2.68
CA HIS A 88 -2.31 14.10 3.56
C HIS A 88 -3.82 13.90 3.74
N ARG A 89 -4.58 14.97 3.89
CA ARG A 89 -6.03 14.85 4.01
C ARG A 89 -6.65 14.27 2.76
N GLU A 90 -6.20 14.72 1.60
CA GLU A 90 -6.73 14.24 0.32
C GLU A 90 -6.40 12.76 0.11
N THR A 91 -5.20 12.36 0.48
CA THR A 91 -4.78 10.97 0.33
C THR A 91 -5.58 10.06 1.26
N GLY A 92 -5.79 10.52 2.49
CA GLY A 92 -6.62 9.76 3.43
C GLY A 92 -8.05 9.63 2.93
N ARG A 93 -8.58 10.71 2.35
CA ARG A 93 -9.93 10.67 1.79
C ARG A 93 -10.01 9.65 0.65
N ALA A 94 -8.98 9.59 -0.18
CA ALA A 94 -8.98 8.64 -1.29
C ALA A 94 -9.03 7.20 -0.76
N ALA A 95 -8.31 6.90 0.31
CA ALA A 95 -8.35 5.56 0.89
C ALA A 95 -9.73 5.25 1.46
N LEU A 96 -10.32 6.20 2.18
CA LEU A 96 -11.63 5.99 2.77
C LEU A 96 -12.72 5.86 1.70
N ASP A 97 -12.62 6.65 0.64
CA ASP A 97 -13.58 6.59 -0.47
C ASP A 97 -13.47 5.26 -1.21
N ALA A 98 -12.31 4.63 -1.19
CA ALA A 98 -12.13 3.31 -1.79
C ALA A 98 -12.66 2.19 -0.88
N GLY A 99 -13.19 2.54 0.28
CA GLY A 99 -13.74 1.56 1.21
C GLY A 99 -12.69 0.91 2.12
N ALA A 100 -11.50 1.50 2.20
CA ALA A 100 -10.42 0.87 2.95
C ALA A 100 -10.57 1.06 4.45
N LEU A 101 -10.08 0.09 5.21
CA LEU A 101 -9.75 0.30 6.60
C LEU A 101 -8.42 1.05 6.59
N LEU A 102 -8.39 2.25 7.11
CA LEU A 102 -7.19 3.11 7.04
C LEU A 102 -6.50 3.14 8.40
N LEU A 103 -5.26 2.69 8.41
CA LEU A 103 -4.43 2.70 9.63
C LEU A 103 -3.21 3.57 9.33
N THR A 104 -2.88 4.46 10.22
CA THR A 104 -1.78 5.41 9.97
C THR A 104 -0.87 5.51 11.18
N THR A 105 0.38 5.88 10.93
CA THR A 105 1.30 6.28 11.98
C THR A 105 2.29 7.28 11.41
N GLY A 106 2.75 8.21 12.23
CA GLY A 106 3.63 9.30 11.81
C GLY A 106 3.06 10.63 12.25
N GLU A 107 3.81 11.68 12.10
CA GLU A 107 3.35 13.00 12.55
C GLU A 107 2.38 13.64 11.59
N LEU A 108 2.61 13.48 10.29
CA LEU A 108 1.81 14.15 9.29
C LEU A 108 0.55 13.36 8.92
N SER A 109 0.65 12.03 9.01
CA SER A 109 -0.44 11.17 8.59
C SER A 109 -1.62 11.17 9.57
N ALA A 110 -1.47 11.79 10.72
CA ALA A 110 -2.56 11.88 11.70
C ALA A 110 -3.79 12.56 11.13
N VAL A 111 -3.64 13.44 10.13
CA VAL A 111 -4.77 14.16 9.57
C VAL A 111 -5.49 13.39 8.47
N MET A 112 -5.03 12.18 8.14
CA MET A 112 -5.64 11.42 7.05
C MET A 112 -7.04 10.91 7.35
N GLY A 113 -7.43 10.85 8.61
CA GLY A 113 -8.79 10.45 8.96
C GLY A 113 -8.96 8.98 9.28
N GLY A 114 -7.87 8.23 9.36
CA GLY A 114 -7.93 6.82 9.75
C GLY A 114 -7.68 6.62 11.22
N GLU A 115 -7.46 5.37 11.61
CA GLU A 115 -7.07 5.05 12.97
C GLU A 115 -5.58 5.31 13.09
N HIS A 116 -5.22 6.25 13.93
CA HIS A 116 -3.83 6.69 14.02
C HIS A 116 -3.15 6.08 15.22
N TYR A 117 -1.92 5.61 15.01
CA TYR A 117 -1.12 4.98 16.06
C TYR A 117 0.09 5.87 16.38
N GLY A 118 0.49 5.85 17.62
CA GLY A 118 1.62 6.67 18.07
C GLY A 118 2.98 6.17 17.59
N SER A 119 3.06 4.94 17.12
CA SER A 119 4.32 4.39 16.62
C SER A 119 4.05 3.21 15.71
N LYS A 120 5.05 2.83 14.93
CA LYS A 120 4.96 1.61 14.11
C LYS A 120 4.76 0.39 15.01
N ALA A 121 5.42 0.37 16.15
CA ALA A 121 5.32 -0.77 17.06
C ALA A 121 3.88 -0.94 17.56
N ALA A 122 3.22 0.16 17.89
CA ALA A 122 1.84 0.11 18.34
C ALA A 122 0.92 -0.38 17.24
N LEU A 123 1.16 0.09 16.00
CA LEU A 123 0.36 -0.33 14.87
C LEU A 123 0.56 -1.82 14.61
N ILE A 124 1.80 -2.27 14.60
CA ILE A 124 2.13 -3.68 14.35
C ILE A 124 1.47 -4.57 15.42
N ALA A 125 1.50 -4.13 16.67
CA ALA A 125 0.92 -4.92 17.75
C ALA A 125 -0.59 -5.10 17.60
N ASP A 126 -1.25 -4.17 16.93
CA ASP A 126 -2.69 -4.22 16.76
C ASP A 126 -3.13 -4.95 15.49
N LEU A 127 -2.21 -5.19 14.56
CA LEU A 127 -2.55 -5.78 13.27
C LEU A 127 -3.31 -7.11 13.39
N PRO A 128 -2.91 -8.06 14.26
CA PRO A 128 -3.64 -9.32 14.32
C PRO A 128 -5.11 -9.17 14.70
N LYS A 129 -5.45 -8.08 15.39
CA LYS A 129 -6.83 -7.81 15.77
C LYS A 129 -7.61 -7.11 14.67
N ARG A 130 -6.93 -6.47 13.76
CA ARG A 130 -7.57 -5.64 12.75
C ARG A 130 -7.72 -6.33 11.41
N LEU A 131 -6.88 -7.34 11.13
CA LEU A 131 -6.83 -7.96 9.83
C LEU A 131 -7.66 -9.23 9.78
N ARG A 132 -8.10 -9.58 8.59
CA ARG A 132 -8.86 -10.79 8.35
C ARG A 132 -8.24 -11.54 7.20
N ARG A 133 -8.41 -12.84 7.22
CA ARG A 133 -7.90 -13.67 6.14
C ARG A 133 -8.50 -13.20 4.82
N GLY A 134 -7.68 -13.05 3.82
CA GLY A 134 -8.10 -12.58 2.50
C GLY A 134 -7.95 -11.08 2.30
N ASP A 135 -7.55 -10.34 3.32
CA ASP A 135 -7.38 -8.90 3.16
C ASP A 135 -6.27 -8.56 2.18
N VAL A 136 -6.46 -7.45 1.48
CA VAL A 136 -5.41 -6.84 0.65
C VAL A 136 -4.89 -5.65 1.44
N VAL A 137 -3.60 -5.68 1.80
CA VAL A 137 -3.01 -4.69 2.68
C VAL A 137 -1.96 -3.89 1.92
N LEU A 138 -2.23 -2.62 1.69
CA LEU A 138 -1.27 -1.72 1.05
C LEU A 138 -0.43 -1.07 2.14
N VAL A 139 0.89 -1.10 1.99
CA VAL A 139 1.81 -0.48 2.94
C VAL A 139 2.62 0.55 2.18
N LYS A 140 2.48 1.82 2.54
CA LYS A 140 3.14 2.88 1.79
C LYS A 140 3.43 4.10 2.66
N ALA A 141 4.65 4.59 2.58
CA ALA A 141 5.09 5.81 3.27
C ALA A 141 6.40 6.25 2.65
N SER A 142 6.86 7.44 3.02
CA SER A 142 8.17 7.90 2.58
C SER A 142 9.25 6.95 3.07
N HIS A 143 10.33 6.85 2.32
CA HIS A 143 11.38 5.87 2.56
C HIS A 143 11.92 5.92 3.99
N SER A 144 12.12 7.12 4.51
CA SER A 144 12.70 7.27 5.84
C SER A 144 11.78 6.80 6.97
N MET A 145 10.51 6.53 6.66
CA MET A 145 9.59 6.00 7.67
C MET A 145 9.87 4.52 7.98
N ALA A 146 10.65 3.85 7.13
CA ALA A 146 11.02 2.45 7.31
C ALA A 146 9.80 1.54 7.47
N PHE A 147 8.80 1.72 6.63
CA PHE A 147 7.58 0.93 6.68
C PHE A 147 7.81 -0.53 6.26
N GLU A 148 9.01 -0.86 5.80
CA GLU A 148 9.39 -2.26 5.58
C GLU A 148 9.21 -3.07 6.85
N GLU A 149 9.34 -2.45 8.02
CA GLU A 149 9.12 -3.15 9.28
C GLU A 149 7.68 -3.64 9.39
N ILE A 150 6.74 -2.87 8.86
CA ILE A 150 5.34 -3.26 8.87
C ILE A 150 5.10 -4.40 7.89
N SER A 151 5.70 -4.31 6.70
CA SER A 151 5.58 -5.37 5.70
C SER A 151 6.12 -6.69 6.23
N GLU A 152 7.25 -6.65 6.92
CA GLU A 152 7.83 -7.86 7.49
C GLU A 152 6.92 -8.45 8.55
N ALA A 153 6.34 -7.61 9.40
CA ALA A 153 5.41 -8.08 10.41
C ALA A 153 4.18 -8.73 9.78
N LEU A 154 3.68 -8.16 8.69
CA LEU A 154 2.53 -8.71 7.99
C LEU A 154 2.80 -10.11 7.44
N ARG A 155 4.03 -10.37 7.00
CA ARG A 155 4.38 -11.69 6.46
C ARG A 155 4.34 -12.76 7.54
N GLU A 156 4.49 -12.38 8.80
CA GLU A 156 4.50 -13.34 9.90
C GLU A 156 3.10 -13.60 10.48
N ILE A 157 2.10 -12.85 10.06
CA ILE A 157 0.77 -12.99 10.63
C ILE A 157 0.10 -14.25 10.12
N LYS A 158 -0.47 -15.00 11.04
CA LYS A 158 -1.23 -16.20 10.71
C LYS A 158 -2.67 -15.97 11.13
N LEU A 159 -3.57 -16.08 10.17
CA LEU A 159 -4.99 -15.83 10.41
C LEU A 159 -5.85 -17.04 10.09
#